data_b9d83e5e49fb785ddb3c978ee6d2160e
#
_entry.id   b9d83e5e49fb785ddb3c978ee6d2160e
#
_cell.length_a   1.000
_cell.length_b   1.000
_cell.length_c   1.000
_cell.angle_alpha   90.00
_cell.angle_beta   90.00
_cell.angle_gamma   90.00
#
_symmetry.space_group_name_H-M   'P 1'
#
loop_
_entity.id
_entity.type
_entity.pdbx_description
1 polymer ?
#
loop_
_entity_poly.entity_id
_entity_poly.type
_entity_poly.pdbx_seq_one_letter_code
_entity_poly.pdbx_strand_id
1 'polypeptide(L)'
;MDSLLTKVKQNLILEHSADDTLLQNYITAAVAYAESYQHIPEGTYKEIAMPATTEQAVIMLASHFYESRDGSTGGFFADNSQASSQVWNTVNLLLRLDRDWKV
;
A
#
# COMPACT_ATOMS: atom_id res chain seq x y z
N MET A 1 0.62 3.36 12.83
CA MET A 1 1.19 3.94 11.60
C MET A 1 2.70 3.82 11.55
N ASP A 2 3.38 4.04 12.69
CA ASP A 2 4.84 3.91 12.69
C ASP A 2 5.31 2.53 12.29
N SER A 3 4.58 1.49 12.71
CA SER A 3 4.95 0.13 12.34
C SER A 3 4.77 -0.13 10.84
N LEU A 4 3.78 0.50 10.21
CA LEU A 4 3.60 0.40 8.76
C LEU A 4 4.75 1.09 8.03
N LEU A 5 5.16 2.26 8.52
CA LEU A 5 6.30 2.95 7.93
C LEU A 5 7.54 2.07 7.98
N THR A 6 7.80 1.46 9.14
CA THR A 6 8.94 0.56 9.30
C THR A 6 8.86 -0.60 8.31
N LYS A 7 7.68 -1.21 8.19
CA LYS A 7 7.51 -2.37 7.30
C LYS A 7 7.67 -1.99 5.83
N VAL A 8 7.15 -0.83 5.43
CA VAL A 8 7.32 -0.35 4.06
C VAL A 8 8.79 -0.10 3.78
N LYS A 9 9.50 0.54 4.71
CA LYS A 9 10.92 0.80 4.54
C LYS A 9 11.71 -0.50 4.42
N GLN A 10 11.35 -1.51 5.21
CA GLN A 10 12.00 -2.81 5.10
C GLN A 10 11.73 -3.46 3.75
N ASN A 11 10.51 -3.35 3.27
CA ASN A 11 10.14 -3.89 1.97
C ASN A 11 10.92 -3.23 0.83
N LEU A 12 11.20 -1.93 0.97
CA LEU A 12 11.94 -1.15 -0.02
C LEU A 12 13.45 -1.17 0.22
N ILE A 13 13.89 -1.75 1.32
CA ILE A 13 15.30 -1.79 1.73
C ILE A 13 15.84 -0.36 1.87
N LEU A 14 15.10 0.49 2.57
CA LEU A 14 15.50 1.86 2.83
C LEU A 14 16.00 1.98 4.27
N GLU A 15 17.17 2.57 4.43
CA GLU A 15 17.76 2.75 5.76
C GLU A 15 17.79 4.20 6.22
N HIS A 16 17.59 5.14 5.28
CA HIS A 16 17.57 6.56 5.62
C HIS A 16 16.16 7.03 5.92
N SER A 17 16.04 8.22 6.48
CA SER A 17 14.74 8.79 6.83
C SER A 17 14.36 10.00 5.97
N ALA A 18 15.09 10.24 4.87
CA ALA A 18 14.87 11.41 4.04
C ALA A 18 13.47 11.43 3.41
N ASP A 19 12.91 10.25 3.11
CA ASP A 19 11.62 10.14 2.46
C ASP A 19 10.49 9.71 3.40
N ASP A 20 10.70 9.77 4.71
CA ASP A 20 9.70 9.27 5.66
C ASP A 20 8.36 9.98 5.52
N THR A 21 8.36 11.31 5.37
CA THR A 21 7.11 12.05 5.20
C THR A 21 6.39 11.65 3.93
N LEU A 22 7.13 11.48 2.85
CA LEU A 22 6.56 11.05 1.57
C LEU A 22 5.97 9.64 1.71
N LEU A 23 6.69 8.74 2.35
CA LEU A 23 6.21 7.38 2.58
C LEU A 23 4.95 7.37 3.43
N GLN A 24 4.90 8.21 4.46
CA GLN A 24 3.69 8.32 5.29
C GLN A 24 2.48 8.73 4.45
N ASN A 25 2.69 9.67 3.53
CA ASN A 25 1.60 10.09 2.65
C ASN A 25 1.12 8.95 1.77
N TYR A 26 2.04 8.16 1.25
CA TYR A 26 1.68 7.00 0.43
C TYR A 26 0.98 5.93 1.26
N ILE A 27 1.42 5.72 2.49
CA ILE A 27 0.77 4.78 3.39
C ILE A 27 -0.66 5.23 3.68
N THR A 28 -0.85 6.51 3.95
CA THR A 28 -2.18 7.06 4.20
C THR A 28 -3.09 6.82 3.01
N ALA A 29 -2.58 7.07 1.80
CA ALA A 29 -3.36 6.84 0.58
C ALA A 29 -3.67 5.35 0.39
N ALA A 30 -2.71 4.49 0.67
CA ALA A 30 -2.90 3.05 0.53
C ALA A 30 -3.95 2.53 1.51
N VAL A 31 -3.91 3.02 2.75
CA VAL A 31 -4.92 2.64 3.76
C VAL A 31 -6.31 3.11 3.33
N ALA A 32 -6.41 4.34 2.84
CA ALA A 32 -7.69 4.86 2.37
C ALA A 32 -8.23 4.04 1.21
N TYR A 33 -7.36 3.62 0.29
CA TYR A 33 -7.77 2.75 -0.80
C TYR A 33 -8.29 1.41 -0.28
N ALA A 34 -7.59 0.83 0.70
CA ALA A 34 -8.00 -0.45 1.27
C ALA A 34 -9.38 -0.34 1.92
N GLU A 35 -9.60 0.71 2.70
CA GLU A 35 -10.90 0.90 3.37
C GLU A 35 -12.01 1.08 2.35
N SER A 36 -11.76 1.86 1.30
CA SER A 36 -12.74 2.07 0.25
C SER A 36 -13.05 0.79 -0.50
N TYR A 37 -12.03 0.03 -0.84
CA TYR A 37 -12.21 -1.23 -1.56
C TYR A 37 -13.01 -2.23 -0.74
N GLN A 38 -12.77 -2.27 0.57
CA GLN A 38 -13.43 -3.21 1.46
C GLN A 38 -14.79 -2.73 1.95
N HIS A 39 -15.21 -1.54 1.53
CA HIS A 39 -16.50 -0.95 1.88
C HIS A 39 -16.66 -0.74 3.39
N ILE A 40 -15.60 -0.30 4.03
CA ILE A 40 -15.63 0.05 5.46
C ILE A 40 -15.38 1.55 5.62
N PRO A 41 -15.85 2.14 6.73
CA PRO A 41 -15.69 3.59 6.92
C PRO A 41 -14.24 4.03 6.95
N GLU A 42 -13.99 5.21 6.41
CA GLU A 42 -12.68 5.82 6.47
C GLU A 42 -12.25 5.96 7.93
N GLY A 43 -11.00 5.62 8.22
CA GLY A 43 -10.47 5.70 9.56
C GLY A 43 -10.63 4.43 10.39
N THR A 44 -11.27 3.41 9.84
CA THR A 44 -11.46 2.14 10.57
C THR A 44 -10.13 1.59 11.06
N TYR A 45 -9.10 1.60 10.20
CA TYR A 45 -7.81 1.01 10.57
C TYR A 45 -6.96 1.91 11.46
N LYS A 46 -7.45 3.08 11.83
CA LYS A 46 -6.85 3.87 12.90
C LYS A 46 -7.32 3.39 14.27
N GLU A 47 -8.46 2.73 14.31
CA GLU A 47 -9.07 2.32 15.57
C GLU A 47 -8.94 0.82 15.81
N ILE A 48 -8.90 0.01 14.76
CA ILE A 48 -8.74 -1.43 14.89
C ILE A 48 -7.55 -1.90 14.10
N ALA A 49 -6.99 -3.03 14.50
CA ALA A 49 -5.83 -3.59 13.81
C ALA A 49 -6.23 -4.12 12.44
N MET A 50 -5.33 -3.93 11.48
CA MET A 50 -5.50 -4.46 10.14
C MET A 50 -5.30 -5.98 10.13
N PRO A 51 -6.14 -6.73 9.39
CA PRO A 51 -5.81 -8.13 9.13
C PRO A 51 -4.49 -8.24 8.37
N ALA A 52 -3.83 -9.37 8.52
CA ALA A 52 -2.50 -9.57 7.93
C ALA A 52 -2.50 -9.41 6.41
N THR A 53 -3.53 -9.92 5.74
CA THR A 53 -3.61 -9.83 4.28
C THR A 53 -3.84 -8.38 3.83
N THR A 54 -4.65 -7.62 4.55
CA THR A 54 -4.85 -6.21 4.26
C THR A 54 -3.56 -5.43 4.50
N GLU A 55 -2.86 -5.73 5.59
CA GLU A 55 -1.59 -5.05 5.87
C GLU A 55 -0.58 -5.30 4.75
N GLN A 56 -0.50 -6.54 4.28
CA GLN A 56 0.41 -6.86 3.17
C GLN A 56 0.04 -6.07 1.91
N ALA A 57 -1.27 -5.95 1.62
CA ALA A 57 -1.72 -5.18 0.47
C ALA A 57 -1.33 -3.71 0.59
N VAL A 58 -1.49 -3.14 1.79
CA VAL A 58 -1.13 -1.74 2.04
C VAL A 58 0.37 -1.54 1.85
N ILE A 59 1.19 -2.45 2.36
CA ILE A 59 2.64 -2.37 2.21
C ILE A 59 3.03 -2.42 0.72
N MET A 60 2.44 -3.33 -0.03
CA MET A 60 2.72 -3.46 -1.45
C MET A 60 2.31 -2.21 -2.21
N LEU A 61 1.13 -1.68 -1.92
CA LEU A 61 0.61 -0.53 -2.62
C LEU A 61 1.41 0.73 -2.31
N ALA A 62 1.74 0.96 -1.03
CA ALA A 62 2.58 2.10 -0.65
C ALA A 62 3.96 2.02 -1.30
N SER A 63 4.54 0.81 -1.34
CA SER A 63 5.83 0.60 -1.99
C SER A 63 5.75 0.87 -3.49
N HIS A 64 4.66 0.45 -4.12
CA HIS A 64 4.44 0.71 -5.54
C HIS A 64 4.34 2.21 -5.81
N PHE A 65 3.59 2.94 -4.98
CA PHE A 65 3.49 4.39 -5.13
C PHE A 65 4.86 5.03 -5.02
N TYR A 66 5.65 4.60 -4.06
CA TYR A 66 6.99 5.15 -3.85
C TYR A 66 7.88 4.92 -5.06
N GLU A 67 7.88 3.70 -5.58
CA GLU A 67 8.77 3.34 -6.67
C GLU A 67 8.35 3.95 -8.00
N SER A 68 7.07 4.27 -8.17
CA SER A 68 6.58 4.84 -9.42
C SER A 68 6.37 6.34 -9.36
N ARG A 69 6.79 7.01 -8.27
CA ARG A 69 6.57 8.44 -8.10
C ARG A 69 7.32 9.31 -9.09
N ASP A 70 8.43 8.81 -9.60
CA ASP A 70 9.29 9.54 -10.52
C ASP A 70 9.42 8.73 -11.79
N GLY A 71 9.02 9.32 -12.90
CA GLY A 71 9.03 8.63 -14.18
C GLY A 71 10.40 8.12 -14.58
N SER A 72 11.48 8.78 -14.15
CA SER A 72 12.82 8.33 -14.48
C SER A 72 13.29 7.20 -13.60
N THR A 73 12.97 7.25 -12.30
CA THR A 73 13.34 6.18 -11.40
C THR A 73 12.32 5.07 -11.41
N GLY A 74 11.09 5.41 -11.74
CA GLY A 74 10.02 4.44 -11.86
C GLY A 74 10.00 3.74 -13.20
N GLY A 75 11.08 3.84 -13.94
CA GLY A 75 11.14 3.29 -15.28
C GLY A 75 10.69 1.86 -15.40
N PHE A 76 10.99 1.05 -14.40
CA PHE A 76 10.54 -0.33 -14.40
C PHE A 76 9.01 -0.42 -14.53
N PHE A 77 8.30 0.32 -13.70
CA PHE A 77 6.82 0.32 -13.73
C PHE A 77 6.28 1.18 -14.87
N ALA A 78 6.96 2.28 -15.17
CA ALA A 78 6.52 3.18 -16.25
C ALA A 78 6.59 2.48 -17.60
N ASP A 79 7.63 1.68 -17.80
CA ASP A 79 7.85 1.00 -19.07
C ASP A 79 7.27 -0.42 -19.09
N ASN A 80 6.81 -0.91 -17.95
CA ASN A 80 6.27 -2.27 -17.86
C ASN A 80 4.88 -2.23 -17.25
N SER A 81 3.89 -1.98 -18.10
CA SER A 81 2.51 -1.90 -17.66
C SER A 81 2.02 -3.23 -17.10
N GLN A 82 2.59 -4.34 -17.54
CA GLN A 82 2.20 -5.64 -17.05
C GLN A 82 2.62 -5.81 -15.59
N ALA A 83 3.82 -5.38 -15.22
CA ALA A 83 4.27 -5.46 -13.84
C ALA A 83 3.37 -4.61 -12.93
N SER A 84 3.01 -3.41 -13.40
CA SER A 84 2.10 -2.54 -12.64
C SER A 84 0.75 -3.19 -12.47
N SER A 85 0.21 -3.80 -13.54
CA SER A 85 -1.06 -4.50 -13.48
C SER A 85 -1.03 -5.64 -12.49
N GLN A 86 0.10 -6.36 -12.41
CA GLN A 86 0.23 -7.46 -11.47
C GLN A 86 0.21 -6.97 -10.02
N VAL A 87 0.83 -5.83 -9.74
CA VAL A 87 0.77 -5.24 -8.40
C VAL A 87 -0.68 -4.95 -8.03
N TRP A 88 -1.42 -4.26 -8.90
CA TRP A 88 -2.80 -3.93 -8.62
C TRP A 88 -3.67 -5.17 -8.48
N ASN A 89 -3.46 -6.17 -9.31
CA ASN A 89 -4.23 -7.42 -9.22
C ASN A 89 -3.97 -8.12 -7.89
N THR A 90 -2.72 -8.17 -7.46
CA THR A 90 -2.36 -8.81 -6.20
C THR A 90 -2.93 -8.04 -5.01
N VAL A 91 -2.80 -6.70 -5.03
CA VAL A 91 -3.35 -5.86 -3.97
C VAL A 91 -4.86 -6.08 -3.85
N ASN A 92 -5.57 -6.06 -4.99
CA ASN A 92 -7.01 -6.23 -4.98
C ASN A 92 -7.42 -7.62 -4.49
N LEU A 93 -6.65 -8.64 -4.86
CA LEU A 93 -6.93 -9.99 -4.38
C LEU A 93 -6.77 -10.08 -2.86
N LEU A 94 -5.69 -9.52 -2.32
CA LEU A 94 -5.45 -9.54 -0.89
C LEU A 94 -6.54 -8.77 -0.13
N LEU A 95 -6.93 -7.62 -0.66
CA LEU A 95 -7.98 -6.82 -0.01
C LEU A 95 -9.34 -7.54 -0.05
N ARG A 96 -9.59 -8.28 -1.11
CA ARG A 96 -10.84 -9.03 -1.25
C ARG A 96 -10.98 -10.09 -0.17
N LEU A 97 -9.88 -10.68 0.27
CA LEU A 97 -9.91 -11.73 1.27
C LEU A 97 -10.48 -11.23 2.61
N ASP A 98 -10.30 -9.94 2.90
CA ASP A 98 -10.75 -9.35 4.15
C ASP A 98 -11.99 -8.48 3.98
N ARG A 99 -12.57 -8.50 2.79
CA ARG A 99 -13.76 -7.72 2.49
C ARG A 99 -14.95 -8.26 3.29
N ASP A 100 -15.82 -7.34 3.69
CA ASP A 100 -17.02 -7.72 4.42
C ASP A 100 -18.04 -8.33 3.46
N TRP A 101 -18.25 -9.62 3.57
CA TRP A 101 -19.17 -10.37 2.71
C TRP A 101 -20.58 -10.45 3.27
N LYS A 102 -20.81 -9.90 4.44
CA LYS A 102 -22.12 -9.97 5.07
C LYS A 102 -23.07 -8.91 4.56
N VAL A 103 -22.61 -8.02 3.81
CA VAL A 103 -23.43 -6.92 3.28
C VAL A 103 -24.35 -7.40 2.18
#